data_13ba05b975c86a30acd10ed3a4639ca6
#
_entry.id   13ba05b975c86a30acd10ed3a4639ca6
#
_cell.length_a   1.000
_cell.length_b   1.000
_cell.length_c   1.000
_cell.angle_alpha   90.00
_cell.angle_beta   90.00
_cell.angle_gamma   90.00
#
_symmetry.space_group_name_H-M   'P 1'
#
loop_
_entity.id
_entity.type
_entity.pdbx_description
1 polymer ?
#
loop_
_entity_poly.entity_id
_entity_poly.type
_entity_poly.pdbx_seq_one_letter_code
_entity_poly.pdbx_strand_id
1 'polypeptide(L)'
;DMTGNARGKFIPAKKFLKEDSRLPEGILAQTVTGEYSDDFWELLDTIDGDMLLEPDPNTKRLVPWANETTGQIIHDCFTKGGEPHPFSSRNVLKRVLALYEKEGLTPIIAPEMEFYLVERNPNPGLPLKPPIGRSGRPETARQSYSIDAANEFESFVEGMYSYCDAM
;
A
#
# COMPACT_ATOMS: atom_id res chain seq x y z
N ASP A 1 2.61 3.62 5.32
CA ASP A 1 3.71 4.17 6.10
C ASP A 1 4.71 4.94 5.22
N MET A 2 5.76 5.50 5.80
CA MET A 2 6.76 6.30 5.08
C MET A 2 7.61 5.49 4.10
N THR A 3 7.68 4.18 4.24
CA THR A 3 8.43 3.29 3.34
C THR A 3 7.59 2.73 2.20
N GLY A 4 6.34 3.17 2.06
CA GLY A 4 5.41 2.71 1.03
C GLY A 4 4.69 1.39 1.34
N ASN A 5 4.93 0.79 2.51
CA ASN A 5 4.18 -0.39 2.92
C ASN A 5 2.74 -0.03 3.30
N ALA A 6 1.78 -0.71 2.69
CA ALA A 6 0.39 -0.61 3.10
C ALA A 6 0.21 -1.27 4.48
N ARG A 7 -0.20 -0.48 5.48
CA ARG A 7 -0.47 -0.95 6.84
C ARG A 7 -1.96 -1.03 7.07
N GLY A 8 -2.40 -2.04 7.78
CA GLY A 8 -3.81 -2.24 8.05
C GLY A 8 -4.09 -3.51 8.84
N LYS A 9 -5.35 -3.81 9.04
CA LYS A 9 -5.80 -5.04 9.71
C LYS A 9 -7.11 -5.54 9.13
N PHE A 10 -7.32 -6.84 9.20
CA PHE A 10 -8.61 -7.45 8.91
C PHE A 10 -9.51 -7.35 10.14
N ILE A 11 -10.71 -6.84 9.93
CA ILE A 11 -11.71 -6.67 10.98
C ILE A 11 -13.04 -7.28 10.50
N PRO A 12 -13.73 -8.09 11.30
CA PRO A 12 -15.08 -8.52 10.97
C PRO A 12 -16.01 -7.32 10.75
N ALA A 13 -16.80 -7.33 9.68
CA ALA A 13 -17.67 -6.21 9.31
C ALA A 13 -18.58 -5.74 10.46
N LYS A 14 -19.12 -6.67 11.26
CA LYS A 14 -19.95 -6.36 12.43
C LYS A 14 -19.18 -5.57 13.51
N LYS A 15 -17.87 -5.83 13.65
CA LYS A 15 -17.03 -5.11 14.59
C LYS A 15 -16.66 -3.73 14.04
N PHE A 16 -16.29 -3.66 12.77
CA PHE A 16 -15.99 -2.41 12.08
C PHE A 16 -17.11 -1.35 12.19
N LEU A 17 -18.37 -1.79 12.12
CA LEU A 17 -19.54 -0.90 12.23
C LEU A 17 -19.86 -0.42 13.65
N LYS A 18 -19.19 -0.95 14.67
CA LYS A 18 -19.52 -0.68 16.09
C LYS A 18 -18.39 -0.03 16.88
N GLU A 19 -17.16 -0.18 16.44
CA GLU A 19 -15.99 0.20 17.21
C GLU A 19 -15.08 1.09 16.37
N ASP A 20 -14.40 2.04 17.03
CA ASP A 20 -13.35 2.83 16.41
C ASP A 20 -12.17 1.94 16.04
N SER A 21 -11.58 2.22 14.89
CA SER A 21 -10.38 1.54 14.44
C SER A 21 -9.14 2.25 14.97
N ARG A 22 -8.15 1.47 15.41
CA ARG A 22 -6.89 1.98 15.95
C ARG A 22 -5.72 1.12 15.48
N LEU A 23 -4.56 1.73 15.37
CA LEU A 23 -3.27 1.06 15.14
C LEU A 23 -2.19 1.78 15.96
N PRO A 24 -1.12 1.08 16.37
CA PRO A 24 0.03 1.72 17.01
C PRO A 24 0.66 2.78 16.12
N GLU A 25 1.02 3.93 16.68
CA GLU A 25 1.67 5.03 15.94
C GLU A 25 3.01 4.61 15.34
N GLY A 26 3.74 3.74 16.03
CA GLY A 26 5.05 3.24 15.65
C GLY A 26 5.11 2.61 14.27
N ILE A 27 4.03 2.01 13.80
CA ILE A 27 4.02 1.37 12.47
C ILE A 27 4.25 2.35 11.32
N LEU A 28 4.02 3.65 11.51
CA LEU A 28 4.21 4.66 10.47
C LEU A 28 5.69 4.88 10.14
N ALA A 29 6.58 4.62 11.09
CA ALA A 29 8.03 4.85 10.98
C ALA A 29 8.86 3.57 10.96
N GLN A 30 8.25 2.43 10.72
CA GLN A 30 8.99 1.19 10.50
C GLN A 30 9.74 1.22 9.17
N THR A 31 10.92 0.59 9.14
CA THR A 31 11.64 0.29 7.91
C THR A 31 10.84 -0.71 7.05
N VAL A 32 11.27 -0.93 5.80
CA VAL A 32 10.66 -1.93 4.92
C VAL A 32 10.76 -3.36 5.49
N THR A 33 11.75 -3.64 6.33
CA THR A 33 11.95 -4.91 7.02
C THR A 33 11.21 -5.02 8.35
N GLY A 34 10.53 -3.95 8.78
CA GLY A 34 9.73 -3.92 10.00
C GLY A 34 10.48 -3.50 11.27
N GLU A 35 11.73 -3.07 11.13
CA GLU A 35 12.52 -2.54 12.23
C GLU A 35 12.12 -1.09 12.52
N TYR A 36 12.34 -0.64 13.74
CA TYR A 36 12.18 0.77 14.11
C TYR A 36 13.50 1.50 13.95
N SER A 37 13.45 2.74 13.47
CA SER A 37 14.60 3.65 13.50
C SER A 37 14.89 4.07 14.93
N ASP A 38 16.17 4.16 15.31
CA ASP A 38 16.57 4.62 16.65
C ASP A 38 16.06 6.04 16.93
N ASP A 39 16.10 6.92 15.92
CA ASP A 39 15.61 8.31 16.01
C ASP A 39 14.08 8.40 16.18
N PHE A 40 13.37 7.32 15.91
CA PHE A 40 11.90 7.30 16.00
C PHE A 40 11.40 7.56 17.42
N TRP A 41 12.07 6.98 18.41
CA TRP A 41 11.70 7.11 19.83
C TRP A 41 12.01 8.49 20.40
N GLU A 42 12.83 9.30 19.70
CA GLU A 42 13.05 10.70 20.03
C GLU A 42 11.90 11.61 19.54
N LEU A 43 11.20 11.18 18.48
CA LEU A 43 10.13 11.93 17.81
C LEU A 43 8.73 11.58 18.29
N LEU A 44 8.52 10.37 18.76
CA LEU A 44 7.27 9.90 19.34
C LEU A 44 7.46 9.60 20.83
N ASP A 45 6.37 9.64 21.56
CA ASP A 45 6.38 9.25 22.98
C ASP A 45 6.91 7.81 23.10
N THR A 46 7.72 7.57 24.14
CA THR A 46 8.30 6.25 24.45
C THR A 46 7.25 5.16 24.71
N ILE A 47 6.00 5.55 24.88
CA ILE A 47 4.85 4.65 24.91
C ILE A 47 4.29 4.61 23.50
N ASP A 48 4.45 3.47 22.80
CA ASP A 48 3.85 3.23 21.50
C ASP A 48 2.31 3.29 21.60
N GLY A 49 1.80 4.52 21.56
CA GLY A 49 0.38 4.82 21.68
C GLY A 49 -0.40 4.42 20.45
N ASP A 50 -1.71 4.23 20.62
CA ASP A 50 -2.60 4.03 19.49
C ASP A 50 -2.97 5.37 18.84
N MET A 51 -2.87 5.42 17.50
CA MET A 51 -3.50 6.45 16.69
C MET A 51 -4.96 6.06 16.36
N LEU A 52 -5.80 7.07 16.16
CA LEU A 52 -7.17 6.89 15.71
C LEU A 52 -7.20 6.79 14.18
N LEU A 53 -8.08 5.94 13.67
CA LEU A 53 -8.25 5.71 12.24
C LEU A 53 -9.68 6.06 11.82
N GLU A 54 -9.83 7.06 10.97
CA GLU A 54 -11.11 7.46 10.41
C GLU A 54 -11.24 6.94 8.97
N PRO A 55 -12.27 6.14 8.66
CA PRO A 55 -12.47 5.62 7.32
C PRO A 55 -12.86 6.72 6.34
N ASP A 56 -12.22 6.73 5.16
CA ASP A 56 -12.66 7.56 4.04
C ASP A 56 -13.68 6.77 3.19
N PRO A 57 -14.99 7.08 3.29
CA PRO A 57 -16.02 6.31 2.61
C PRO A 57 -15.93 6.35 1.08
N ASN A 58 -15.24 7.35 0.51
CA ASN A 58 -15.03 7.44 -0.94
C ASN A 58 -14.06 6.38 -1.47
N THR A 59 -13.28 5.77 -0.59
CA THR A 59 -12.28 4.74 -0.92
C THR A 59 -12.79 3.31 -0.72
N LYS A 60 -14.06 3.15 -0.35
CA LYS A 60 -14.65 1.83 -0.14
C LYS A 60 -14.74 1.05 -1.45
N ARG A 61 -14.14 -0.13 -1.49
CA ARG A 61 -14.15 -1.04 -2.64
C ARG A 61 -14.35 -2.48 -2.19
N LEU A 62 -14.91 -3.31 -3.06
CA LEU A 62 -14.85 -4.77 -2.89
C LEU A 62 -13.49 -5.26 -3.39
N VAL A 63 -12.90 -6.20 -2.68
CA VAL A 63 -11.60 -6.79 -3.02
C VAL A 63 -11.81 -7.93 -4.00
N PRO A 64 -11.51 -7.76 -5.31
CA PRO A 64 -11.90 -8.73 -6.35
C PRO A 64 -11.11 -10.04 -6.31
N TRP A 65 -9.94 -10.07 -5.67
CA TRP A 65 -9.11 -11.28 -5.53
C TRP A 65 -9.34 -12.05 -4.22
N ALA A 66 -10.22 -11.57 -3.34
CA ALA A 66 -10.50 -12.25 -2.10
C ALA A 66 -11.43 -13.45 -2.32
N ASN A 67 -11.15 -14.57 -1.65
CA ASN A 67 -11.99 -15.76 -1.72
C ASN A 67 -13.38 -15.55 -1.06
N GLU A 68 -13.40 -14.77 0.01
CA GLU A 68 -14.61 -14.39 0.72
C GLU A 68 -14.94 -12.92 0.45
N THR A 69 -16.21 -12.55 0.54
CA THR A 69 -16.64 -11.16 0.35
C THR A 69 -15.92 -10.24 1.32
N THR A 70 -14.97 -9.49 0.80
CA THR A 70 -14.10 -8.59 1.57
C THR A 70 -14.24 -7.18 1.05
N GLY A 71 -14.48 -6.24 1.97
CA GLY A 71 -14.41 -4.81 1.69
C GLY A 71 -13.06 -4.24 2.11
N GLN A 72 -12.52 -3.32 1.31
CA GLN A 72 -11.37 -2.50 1.65
C GLN A 72 -11.80 -1.05 1.79
N ILE A 73 -11.24 -0.37 2.77
CA ILE A 73 -11.44 1.07 2.96
C ILE A 73 -10.14 1.69 3.49
N ILE A 74 -9.75 2.83 2.93
CA ILE A 74 -8.59 3.58 3.37
C ILE A 74 -8.99 4.46 4.55
N HIS A 75 -8.09 4.60 5.53
CA HIS A 75 -8.30 5.42 6.70
C HIS A 75 -7.33 6.59 6.74
N ASP A 76 -7.82 7.71 7.23
CA ASP A 76 -6.97 8.80 7.69
C ASP A 76 -6.52 8.52 9.13
N CYS A 77 -5.29 8.92 9.44
CA CYS A 77 -4.69 8.69 10.75
C CYS A 77 -4.71 9.98 11.58
N PHE A 78 -5.13 9.86 12.81
CA PHE A 78 -5.17 10.96 13.77
C PHE A 78 -4.40 10.61 15.03
N THR A 79 -3.80 11.61 15.65
CA THR A 79 -3.20 11.45 16.99
C THR A 79 -4.30 11.17 18.01
N LYS A 80 -3.92 10.73 19.19
CA LYS A 80 -4.85 10.56 20.32
C LYS A 80 -5.59 11.86 20.70
N GLY A 81 -5.00 13.02 20.38
CA GLY A 81 -5.61 14.33 20.56
C GLY A 81 -6.61 14.73 19.48
N GLY A 82 -6.76 13.92 18.42
CA GLY A 82 -7.68 14.19 17.32
C GLY A 82 -7.08 15.04 16.19
N GLU A 83 -5.78 15.37 16.26
CA GLU A 83 -5.10 16.09 15.18
C GLU A 83 -4.62 15.14 14.09
N PRO A 84 -4.60 15.55 12.79
CA PRO A 84 -4.05 14.74 11.73
C PRO A 84 -2.63 14.28 12.04
N HIS A 85 -2.38 12.97 11.99
CA HIS A 85 -1.08 12.42 12.39
C HIS A 85 0.03 12.89 11.44
N PRO A 86 1.12 13.51 11.95
CA PRO A 86 2.13 14.17 11.10
C PRO A 86 2.92 13.22 10.21
N PHE A 87 3.12 11.96 10.63
CA PHE A 87 3.85 10.93 9.88
C PHE A 87 2.97 10.10 8.94
N SER A 88 1.67 10.36 8.90
CA SER A 88 0.79 9.72 7.92
C SER A 88 1.05 10.28 6.52
N SER A 89 1.53 9.46 5.59
CA SER A 89 1.82 9.84 4.21
C SER A 89 0.61 10.47 3.52
N ARG A 90 -0.60 9.95 3.80
CA ARG A 90 -1.85 10.49 3.27
C ARG A 90 -2.15 11.89 3.82
N ASN A 91 -1.89 12.14 5.10
CA ASN A 91 -2.06 13.47 5.70
C ASN A 91 -1.02 14.47 5.16
N VAL A 92 0.22 14.01 4.89
CA VAL A 92 1.23 14.83 4.22
C VAL A 92 0.72 15.26 2.84
N LEU A 93 0.22 14.31 2.04
CA LEU A 93 -0.36 14.60 0.73
C LEU A 93 -1.50 15.61 0.83
N LYS A 94 -2.44 15.43 1.75
CA LYS A 94 -3.56 16.36 1.96
C LYS A 94 -3.08 17.78 2.28
N ARG A 95 -2.03 17.93 3.11
CA ARG A 95 -1.44 19.24 3.40
C ARG A 95 -0.82 19.88 2.15
N VAL A 96 -0.13 19.11 1.33
CA VAL A 96 0.45 19.61 0.08
C VAL A 96 -0.64 20.03 -0.91
N LEU A 97 -1.70 19.21 -1.07
CA LEU A 97 -2.84 19.56 -1.91
C LEU A 97 -3.53 20.86 -1.47
N ALA A 98 -3.66 21.08 -0.17
CA ALA A 98 -4.21 22.32 0.37
C ALA A 98 -3.34 23.57 0.05
N LEU A 99 -2.02 23.41 -0.14
CA LEU A 99 -1.16 24.50 -0.61
C LEU A 99 -1.43 24.83 -2.08
N TYR A 100 -1.62 23.82 -2.93
CA TYR A 100 -2.00 24.04 -4.32
C TYR A 100 -3.36 24.73 -4.43
N GLU A 101 -4.33 24.32 -3.64
CA GLU A 101 -5.66 24.93 -3.61
C GLU A 101 -5.60 26.44 -3.24
N LYS A 102 -4.76 26.82 -2.27
CA LYS A 102 -4.57 28.22 -1.89
C LYS A 102 -4.03 29.09 -3.03
N GLU A 103 -3.23 28.49 -3.92
CA GLU A 103 -2.71 29.16 -5.12
C GLU A 103 -3.65 29.05 -6.32
N GLY A 104 -4.85 28.48 -6.14
CA GLY A 104 -5.81 28.26 -7.23
C GLY A 104 -5.37 27.21 -8.25
N LEU A 105 -4.46 26.30 -7.88
CA LEU A 105 -3.90 25.27 -8.73
C LEU A 105 -4.48 23.90 -8.39
N THR A 106 -4.71 23.10 -9.40
CA THR A 106 -5.09 21.68 -9.24
C THR A 106 -3.99 20.82 -9.85
N PRO A 107 -3.26 20.02 -9.03
CA PRO A 107 -2.24 19.12 -9.54
C PRO A 107 -2.89 17.94 -10.27
N ILE A 108 -2.33 17.57 -11.42
CA ILE A 108 -2.68 16.37 -12.17
C ILE A 108 -1.46 15.47 -12.16
N ILE A 109 -1.59 14.29 -11.54
CA ILE A 109 -0.48 13.37 -11.31
C ILE A 109 -0.88 11.98 -11.81
N ALA A 110 -0.02 11.36 -12.61
CA ALA A 110 -0.13 9.97 -13.02
C ALA A 110 1.04 9.19 -12.39
N PRO A 111 0.81 8.41 -11.32
CA PRO A 111 1.85 7.57 -10.76
C PRO A 111 2.18 6.41 -11.69
N GLU A 112 3.47 6.15 -11.89
CA GLU A 112 3.98 4.98 -12.58
C GLU A 112 4.56 4.01 -11.57
N MET A 113 4.23 2.72 -11.73
CA MET A 113 4.77 1.66 -10.88
C MET A 113 5.66 0.76 -11.70
N GLU A 114 6.93 0.69 -11.33
CA GLU A 114 7.91 -0.21 -11.93
C GLU A 114 8.20 -1.38 -10.99
N PHE A 115 8.21 -2.59 -11.52
CA PHE A 115 8.44 -3.79 -10.73
C PHE A 115 9.03 -4.92 -11.60
N TYR A 116 9.61 -5.91 -10.94
CA TYR A 116 10.06 -7.15 -11.57
C TYR A 116 9.17 -8.31 -11.15
N LEU A 117 8.80 -9.14 -12.11
CA LEU A 117 8.28 -10.47 -11.82
C LEU A 117 9.45 -11.40 -11.48
N VAL A 118 9.27 -12.21 -10.47
CA VAL A 118 10.26 -13.22 -10.05
C VAL A 118 9.55 -14.53 -9.73
N GLU A 119 10.26 -15.64 -9.85
CA GLU A 119 9.78 -16.92 -9.37
C GLU A 119 9.57 -16.86 -7.85
N ARG A 120 8.54 -17.56 -7.35
CA ARG A 120 8.32 -17.68 -5.92
C ARG A 120 9.56 -18.23 -5.23
N ASN A 121 10.16 -17.44 -4.35
CA ASN A 121 11.34 -17.83 -3.60
C ASN A 121 10.95 -18.31 -2.19
N PRO A 122 10.97 -19.62 -1.91
CA PRO A 122 10.63 -20.16 -0.58
C PRO A 122 11.75 -19.94 0.45
N ASN A 123 12.93 -19.56 0.03
CA ASN A 123 14.09 -19.34 0.90
C ASN A 123 14.68 -17.95 0.66
N PRO A 124 14.47 -16.98 1.59
CA PRO A 124 14.97 -15.61 1.45
C PRO A 124 16.49 -15.49 1.31
N GLY A 125 17.25 -16.50 1.76
CA GLY A 125 18.70 -16.53 1.65
C GLY A 125 19.23 -16.91 0.26
N LEU A 126 18.36 -17.31 -0.67
CA LEU A 126 18.74 -17.63 -2.04
C LEU A 126 18.52 -16.43 -2.97
N PRO A 127 19.34 -16.33 -4.04
CA PRO A 127 19.12 -15.31 -5.08
C PRO A 127 17.74 -15.44 -5.71
N LEU A 128 17.16 -14.30 -6.12
CA LEU A 128 15.95 -14.26 -6.91
C LEU A 128 16.18 -14.93 -8.27
N LYS A 129 15.18 -15.61 -8.77
CA LYS A 129 15.19 -16.27 -10.07
C LYS A 129 14.22 -15.59 -11.03
N PRO A 130 14.52 -15.59 -12.34
CA PRO A 130 13.58 -15.14 -13.35
C PRO A 130 12.24 -15.88 -13.26
N PRO A 131 11.14 -15.24 -13.57
CA PRO A 131 9.83 -15.87 -13.55
C PRO A 131 9.70 -16.89 -14.68
N ILE A 132 8.85 -17.88 -14.50
CA ILE A 132 8.54 -18.87 -15.53
C ILE A 132 7.23 -18.44 -16.19
N GLY A 133 7.34 -18.15 -17.48
CA GLY A 133 6.19 -17.79 -18.30
C GLY A 133 5.36 -19.00 -18.79
N ARG A 134 4.37 -18.74 -19.61
CA ARG A 134 3.46 -19.76 -20.18
C ARG A 134 4.20 -20.82 -21.01
N SER A 135 5.34 -20.47 -21.60
CA SER A 135 6.20 -21.43 -22.33
C SER A 135 6.88 -22.47 -21.44
N GLY A 136 6.81 -22.31 -20.11
CA GLY A 136 7.50 -23.16 -19.14
C GLY A 136 9.01 -22.89 -19.05
N ARG A 137 9.51 -21.82 -19.66
CA ARG A 137 10.92 -21.41 -19.64
C ARG A 137 11.12 -20.18 -18.74
N PRO A 138 12.28 -20.07 -18.08
CA PRO A 138 12.62 -18.83 -17.39
C PRO A 138 12.71 -17.65 -18.37
N GLU A 139 12.04 -16.56 -18.06
CA GLU A 139 12.10 -15.34 -18.86
C GLU A 139 13.36 -14.54 -18.48
N THR A 140 14.32 -14.53 -19.39
CA THR A 140 15.60 -13.83 -19.19
C THR A 140 15.84 -12.73 -20.23
N ALA A 141 14.87 -12.44 -21.07
CA ALA A 141 14.98 -11.39 -22.07
C ALA A 141 15.19 -10.02 -21.41
N ARG A 142 16.06 -9.21 -22.02
CA ARG A 142 16.38 -7.86 -21.55
C ARG A 142 15.87 -6.80 -22.53
N GLN A 143 14.93 -7.17 -23.38
CA GLN A 143 14.37 -6.28 -24.40
C GLN A 143 13.26 -5.43 -23.78
N SER A 144 13.41 -4.11 -23.86
CA SER A 144 12.35 -3.18 -23.48
C SER A 144 11.18 -3.29 -24.46
N TYR A 145 9.97 -3.21 -23.92
CA TYR A 145 8.71 -3.24 -24.69
C TYR A 145 8.51 -4.49 -25.56
N SER A 146 9.09 -5.62 -25.18
CA SER A 146 8.88 -6.88 -25.90
C SER A 146 7.45 -7.39 -25.70
N ILE A 147 6.69 -7.46 -26.78
CA ILE A 147 5.33 -8.03 -26.78
C ILE A 147 5.38 -9.53 -26.47
N ASP A 148 6.39 -10.24 -26.95
CA ASP A 148 6.55 -11.68 -26.68
C ASP A 148 6.76 -11.93 -25.18
N ALA A 149 7.62 -11.14 -24.52
CA ALA A 149 7.81 -11.24 -23.08
C ALA A 149 6.53 -10.90 -22.29
N ALA A 150 5.76 -9.91 -22.73
CA ALA A 150 4.47 -9.58 -22.11
C ALA A 150 3.46 -10.74 -22.26
N ASN A 151 3.42 -11.38 -23.42
CA ASN A 151 2.53 -12.51 -23.69
C ASN A 151 2.85 -13.75 -22.85
N GLU A 152 4.09 -13.93 -22.42
CA GLU A 152 4.46 -15.00 -21.48
C GLU A 152 3.71 -14.89 -20.13
N PHE A 153 3.29 -13.65 -19.75
CA PHE A 153 2.62 -13.34 -18.49
C PHE A 153 1.23 -12.73 -18.70
N GLU A 154 0.56 -13.08 -19.81
CA GLU A 154 -0.75 -12.55 -20.20
C GLU A 154 -1.78 -12.61 -19.04
N SER A 155 -1.89 -13.74 -18.35
CA SER A 155 -2.83 -13.89 -17.24
C SER A 155 -2.57 -12.94 -16.06
N PHE A 156 -1.31 -12.60 -15.81
CA PHE A 156 -0.94 -11.61 -14.81
C PHE A 156 -1.35 -10.20 -15.26
N VAL A 157 -1.06 -9.86 -16.52
CA VAL A 157 -1.41 -8.55 -17.10
C VAL A 157 -2.93 -8.36 -17.13
N GLU A 158 -3.69 -9.36 -17.61
CA GLU A 158 -5.16 -9.33 -17.62
C GLU A 158 -5.73 -9.22 -16.20
N GLY A 159 -5.15 -9.94 -15.24
CA GLY A 159 -5.54 -9.85 -13.84
C GLY A 159 -5.34 -8.43 -13.28
N MET A 160 -4.21 -7.80 -13.57
CA MET A 160 -3.95 -6.41 -13.17
C MET A 160 -5.00 -5.44 -13.74
N TYR A 161 -5.27 -5.50 -15.04
CA TYR A 161 -6.30 -4.65 -15.67
C TYR A 161 -7.67 -4.86 -15.04
N SER A 162 -8.09 -6.11 -14.91
CA SER A 162 -9.39 -6.44 -14.34
C SER A 162 -9.55 -5.97 -12.90
N TYR A 163 -8.51 -6.10 -12.09
CA TYR A 163 -8.53 -5.68 -10.69
C TYR A 163 -8.48 -4.16 -10.54
N CYS A 164 -7.68 -3.48 -11.36
CA CYS A 164 -7.63 -2.02 -11.35
C CYS A 164 -8.96 -1.40 -11.80
N ASP A 165 -9.64 -2.02 -12.78
CA ASP A 165 -10.96 -1.57 -13.24
C ASP A 165 -12.05 -1.77 -12.19
N ALA A 166 -11.92 -2.79 -11.34
CA ALA A 166 -12.87 -3.11 -10.27
C ALA A 166 -12.66 -2.28 -8.99
N MET A 167 -11.49 -1.65 -8.80
CA MET A 167 -11.10 -0.92 -7.58
C MET A 167 -11.13 0.59 -7.78
#